data_a04484029c19d7750a29e6b3e5097e00
#
_entry.id   a04484029c19d7750a29e6b3e5097e00
#
_cell.length_a   1.000
_cell.length_b   1.000
_cell.length_c   1.000
_cell.angle_alpha   90.00
_cell.angle_beta   90.00
_cell.angle_gamma   90.00
#
_symmetry.space_group_name_H-M   'P 1'
#
loop_
_entity.id
_entity.type
_entity.pdbx_description
1 polymer ?
#
loop_
_entity_poly.entity_id
_entity_poly.type
_entity_poly.pdbx_seq_one_letter_code
_entity_poly.pdbx_strand_id
1 'polypeptide(L)'
;IFYAFHKIAYKKADHISVISDDMKQKVIEQGVASEKITVIPDWYDDKSVREIPWEENLFVKKYNMKKDVFYVQYAGTMGFNFDYRMVLKVAEILKDEKNIVFQMIGFGSQKDLFENAAKERGLDKIVFLPLEPQEMVPHVYSACSVCLIPLPKGVIGNSVPSKAGLLMACHRVIVTSADEGSEYNKMFEREQIGIACSTDDPEGIAGGILKLRDNPDLRKVYADNAQRYGKAVYTRTVNTGLYEKLYHYVSTMH
;
A
#
# COMPACT_ATOMS: atom_id res chain seq x y z
N ILE A 1 -17.00 -25.29 -6.14
CA ILE A 1 -17.12 -25.05 -7.61
C ILE A 1 -15.97 -24.16 -8.07
N PHE A 2 -15.70 -22.98 -7.52
CA PHE A 2 -14.61 -22.07 -7.93
C PHE A 2 -13.22 -22.73 -7.89
N TYR A 3 -12.91 -23.54 -6.87
CA TYR A 3 -11.63 -24.21 -6.71
C TYR A 3 -11.33 -25.23 -7.83
N ALA A 4 -12.36 -25.90 -8.33
CA ALA A 4 -12.22 -26.84 -9.44
C ALA A 4 -11.94 -26.13 -10.77
N PHE A 5 -12.55 -24.97 -11.00
CA PHE A 5 -12.30 -24.16 -12.19
C PHE A 5 -10.87 -23.61 -12.22
N HIS A 6 -10.33 -23.12 -11.10
CA HIS A 6 -8.95 -22.66 -11.02
C HIS A 6 -7.95 -23.77 -11.38
N LYS A 7 -8.13 -24.99 -10.86
CA LYS A 7 -7.27 -26.14 -11.20
C LYS A 7 -7.29 -26.47 -12.70
N ILE A 8 -8.45 -26.40 -13.34
CA ILE A 8 -8.58 -26.64 -14.79
C ILE A 8 -7.88 -25.52 -15.57
N ALA A 9 -8.09 -24.26 -15.18
CA ALA A 9 -7.46 -23.10 -15.80
C ALA A 9 -5.93 -23.19 -15.72
N TYR A 10 -5.40 -23.47 -14.53
CA TYR A 10 -3.95 -23.60 -14.32
C TYR A 10 -3.32 -24.75 -15.12
N LYS A 11 -4.02 -25.89 -15.27
CA LYS A 11 -3.55 -26.99 -16.11
C LYS A 11 -3.48 -26.64 -17.60
N LYS A 12 -4.47 -25.87 -18.08
CA LYS A 12 -4.61 -25.52 -19.50
C LYS A 12 -3.83 -24.30 -19.94
N ALA A 13 -3.48 -23.41 -19.00
CA ALA A 13 -2.71 -22.22 -19.31
C ALA A 13 -1.28 -22.62 -19.75
N ASP A 14 -0.75 -22.02 -20.78
CA ASP A 14 0.64 -22.24 -21.21
C ASP A 14 1.60 -21.59 -20.20
N HIS A 15 1.23 -20.43 -19.68
CA HIS A 15 1.97 -19.72 -18.64
C HIS A 15 1.01 -18.91 -17.75
N ILE A 16 1.43 -18.56 -16.53
CA ILE A 16 0.65 -17.82 -15.55
C ILE A 16 1.45 -16.60 -15.10
N SER A 17 0.87 -15.41 -15.17
CA SER A 17 1.43 -14.22 -14.52
C SER A 17 0.70 -13.95 -13.22
N VAL A 18 1.45 -13.58 -12.18
CA VAL A 18 0.96 -13.17 -10.87
C VAL A 18 1.64 -11.87 -10.47
N ILE A 19 1.05 -11.12 -9.52
CA ILE A 19 1.54 -9.77 -9.18
C ILE A 19 2.52 -9.75 -8.00
N SER A 20 2.76 -10.90 -7.33
CA SER A 20 3.71 -10.99 -6.22
C SER A 20 4.26 -12.41 -6.02
N ASP A 21 5.37 -12.49 -5.30
CA ASP A 21 5.96 -13.77 -4.90
C ASP A 21 5.05 -14.55 -3.93
N ASP A 22 4.33 -13.87 -3.04
CA ASP A 22 3.33 -14.50 -2.16
C ASP A 22 2.20 -15.15 -2.98
N MET A 23 1.74 -14.50 -4.05
CA MET A 23 0.76 -15.11 -4.98
C MET A 23 1.36 -16.26 -5.78
N LYS A 24 2.60 -16.14 -6.22
CA LYS A 24 3.33 -17.22 -6.89
C LYS A 24 3.39 -18.46 -6.00
N GLN A 25 3.76 -18.28 -4.75
CA GLN A 25 3.83 -19.37 -3.77
C GLN A 25 2.46 -20.08 -3.61
N LYS A 26 1.37 -19.31 -3.50
CA LYS A 26 0.02 -19.88 -3.44
C LYS A 26 -0.39 -20.68 -4.68
N VAL A 27 0.03 -20.25 -5.86
CA VAL A 27 -0.24 -20.97 -7.10
C VAL A 27 0.59 -22.28 -7.17
N ILE A 28 1.84 -22.23 -6.68
CA ILE A 28 2.69 -23.44 -6.55
C ILE A 28 2.05 -24.45 -5.59
N GLU A 29 1.53 -24.01 -4.43
CA GLU A 29 0.82 -24.86 -3.45
C GLU A 29 -0.44 -25.54 -4.04
N GLN A 30 -0.99 -24.99 -5.13
CA GLN A 30 -2.09 -25.60 -5.88
C GLN A 30 -1.62 -26.61 -6.94
N GLY A 31 -0.31 -26.90 -6.98
CA GLY A 31 0.29 -27.91 -7.84
C GLY A 31 0.73 -27.40 -9.21
N VAL A 32 0.92 -26.09 -9.37
CA VAL A 32 1.50 -25.52 -10.61
C VAL A 32 3.03 -25.47 -10.46
N ALA A 33 3.73 -25.90 -11.50
CA ALA A 33 5.18 -25.85 -11.55
C ALA A 33 5.70 -24.41 -11.56
N SER A 34 6.75 -24.12 -10.78
CA SER A 34 7.27 -22.77 -10.57
C SER A 34 7.73 -22.08 -11.85
N GLU A 35 8.29 -22.86 -12.79
CA GLU A 35 8.75 -22.39 -14.10
C GLU A 35 7.61 -21.92 -15.02
N LYS A 36 6.39 -22.33 -14.72
CA LYS A 36 5.17 -21.89 -15.42
C LYS A 36 4.60 -20.59 -14.88
N ILE A 37 5.23 -19.99 -13.85
CA ILE A 37 4.71 -18.80 -13.17
C ILE A 37 5.74 -17.69 -13.20
N THR A 38 5.37 -16.54 -13.78
CA THR A 38 6.16 -15.32 -13.76
C THR A 38 5.51 -14.27 -12.87
N VAL A 39 6.30 -13.62 -12.02
CA VAL A 39 5.85 -12.48 -11.22
C VAL A 39 6.03 -11.20 -12.04
N ILE A 40 4.94 -10.49 -12.28
CA ILE A 40 4.92 -9.16 -12.92
C ILE A 40 4.04 -8.27 -12.05
N PRO A 41 4.63 -7.39 -11.22
CA PRO A 41 3.88 -6.55 -10.31
C PRO A 41 2.92 -5.59 -11.01
N ASP A 42 1.87 -5.17 -10.32
CA ASP A 42 1.07 -4.01 -10.72
C ASP A 42 1.96 -2.76 -10.81
N TRP A 43 1.59 -1.82 -11.67
CA TRP A 43 2.42 -0.63 -11.93
C TRP A 43 1.63 0.67 -11.86
N TYR A 44 2.37 1.74 -11.67
CA TYR A 44 1.86 3.11 -11.83
C TYR A 44 2.35 3.74 -13.13
N ASP A 45 1.63 4.76 -13.61
CA ASP A 45 2.06 5.54 -14.77
C ASP A 45 3.21 6.49 -14.36
N ASP A 46 4.43 6.10 -14.74
CA ASP A 46 5.67 6.81 -14.44
C ASP A 46 5.81 8.17 -15.15
N LYS A 47 4.87 8.52 -16.02
CA LYS A 47 4.81 9.85 -16.67
C LYS A 47 3.97 10.86 -15.88
N SER A 48 2.94 10.41 -15.18
CA SER A 48 1.97 11.26 -14.49
C SER A 48 2.13 11.26 -12.97
N VAL A 49 2.65 10.16 -12.37
CA VAL A 49 2.77 10.02 -10.91
C VAL A 49 4.17 10.37 -10.44
N ARG A 50 4.24 11.42 -9.63
CA ARG A 50 5.50 11.93 -9.07
C ARG A 50 5.25 12.64 -7.74
N GLU A 51 6.29 12.92 -6.99
CA GLU A 51 6.23 13.83 -5.84
C GLU A 51 5.84 15.24 -6.27
N ILE A 52 4.93 15.85 -5.51
CA ILE A 52 4.53 17.26 -5.64
C ILE A 52 5.05 18.01 -4.41
N PRO A 53 5.86 19.08 -4.60
CA PRO A 53 6.33 19.91 -3.50
C PRO A 53 5.17 20.50 -2.68
N TRP A 54 5.35 20.64 -1.37
CA TRP A 54 4.30 21.10 -0.45
C TRP A 54 3.68 22.42 -0.88
N GLU A 55 4.48 23.37 -1.32
CA GLU A 55 4.05 24.73 -1.73
C GLU A 55 3.20 24.73 -3.00
N GLU A 56 3.42 23.75 -3.87
CA GLU A 56 2.69 23.57 -5.14
C GLU A 56 1.48 22.64 -4.99
N ASN A 57 1.35 21.99 -3.84
CA ASN A 57 0.40 20.91 -3.64
C ASN A 57 -1.03 21.44 -3.50
N LEU A 58 -1.88 21.10 -4.47
CA LEU A 58 -3.28 21.55 -4.52
C LEU A 58 -4.12 20.93 -3.39
N PHE A 59 -3.83 19.70 -2.96
CA PHE A 59 -4.52 19.07 -1.85
C PHE A 59 -4.21 19.77 -0.52
N VAL A 60 -2.95 20.13 -0.30
CA VAL A 60 -2.51 20.94 0.86
C VAL A 60 -3.26 22.26 0.91
N LYS A 61 -3.37 22.96 -0.21
CA LYS A 61 -4.09 24.24 -0.32
C LYS A 61 -5.60 24.07 -0.08
N LYS A 62 -6.21 23.07 -0.71
CA LYS A 62 -7.65 22.79 -0.61
C LYS A 62 -8.10 22.54 0.83
N TYR A 63 -7.30 21.81 1.61
CA TYR A 63 -7.65 21.42 2.98
C TYR A 63 -6.92 22.23 4.06
N ASN A 64 -6.25 23.33 3.70
CA ASN A 64 -5.51 24.20 4.62
C ASN A 64 -4.56 23.43 5.56
N MET A 65 -3.86 22.44 5.03
CA MET A 65 -2.97 21.58 5.81
C MET A 65 -1.82 22.37 6.43
N LYS A 66 -1.37 21.98 7.62
CA LYS A 66 -0.33 22.65 8.39
C LYS A 66 0.99 21.87 8.34
N LYS A 67 2.13 22.56 8.17
CA LYS A 67 3.45 21.94 8.11
C LYS A 67 3.92 21.31 9.42
N ASP A 68 3.43 21.81 10.55
CA ASP A 68 3.75 21.36 11.89
C ASP A 68 2.89 20.17 12.36
N VAL A 69 1.97 19.69 11.52
CA VAL A 69 1.13 18.52 11.76
C VAL A 69 1.72 17.29 11.04
N PHE A 70 1.80 16.18 11.75
CA PHE A 70 2.21 14.90 11.22
C PHE A 70 0.99 14.13 10.70
N TYR A 71 0.84 14.09 9.40
CA TYR A 71 -0.30 13.45 8.74
C TYR A 71 -0.02 11.97 8.46
N VAL A 72 -0.79 11.10 9.10
CA VAL A 72 -0.88 9.67 8.81
C VAL A 72 -2.04 9.45 7.84
N GLN A 73 -1.77 9.09 6.61
CA GLN A 73 -2.79 9.11 5.56
C GLN A 73 -3.08 7.71 5.02
N TYR A 74 -4.35 7.42 4.84
CA TYR A 74 -4.83 6.37 3.95
C TYR A 74 -5.69 7.00 2.84
N ALA A 75 -5.42 6.65 1.59
CA ALA A 75 -6.27 7.06 0.48
C ALA A 75 -6.62 5.86 -0.41
N GLY A 76 -7.92 5.60 -0.59
CA GLY A 76 -8.42 4.50 -1.40
C GLY A 76 -9.73 3.89 -0.90
N THR A 77 -10.02 2.67 -1.38
CA THR A 77 -11.23 1.95 -1.03
C THR A 77 -11.15 1.35 0.38
N MET A 78 -12.10 1.72 1.23
CA MET A 78 -12.27 1.17 2.59
C MET A 78 -13.20 -0.05 2.51
N GLY A 79 -12.70 -1.15 1.93
CA GLY A 79 -13.41 -2.40 1.71
C GLY A 79 -12.77 -3.57 2.48
N PHE A 80 -12.97 -4.81 2.02
CA PHE A 80 -12.52 -6.02 2.72
C PHE A 80 -11.00 -6.09 2.98
N ASN A 81 -10.19 -5.44 2.14
CA ASN A 81 -8.72 -5.39 2.27
C ASN A 81 -8.24 -4.18 3.08
N PHE A 82 -9.12 -3.54 3.84
CA PHE A 82 -8.81 -2.40 4.70
C PHE A 82 -9.25 -2.71 6.13
N ASP A 83 -8.30 -2.77 7.05
CA ASP A 83 -8.60 -3.00 8.46
C ASP A 83 -8.79 -1.70 9.23
N TYR A 84 -10.03 -1.20 9.26
CA TYR A 84 -10.36 0.01 10.02
C TYR A 84 -10.24 -0.21 11.54
N ARG A 85 -10.36 -1.44 12.04
CA ARG A 85 -10.22 -1.73 13.47
C ARG A 85 -8.78 -1.56 13.92
N MET A 86 -7.82 -1.93 13.06
CA MET A 86 -6.40 -1.63 13.27
C MET A 86 -6.19 -0.12 13.37
N VAL A 87 -6.75 0.67 12.44
CA VAL A 87 -6.62 2.15 12.46
C VAL A 87 -7.21 2.75 13.73
N LEU A 88 -8.38 2.27 14.18
CA LEU A 88 -9.00 2.72 15.43
C LEU A 88 -8.10 2.47 16.65
N LYS A 89 -7.53 1.26 16.77
CA LYS A 89 -6.62 0.91 17.87
C LYS A 89 -5.36 1.78 17.85
N VAL A 90 -4.75 1.96 16.69
CA VAL A 90 -3.56 2.82 16.52
C VAL A 90 -3.88 4.27 16.89
N ALA A 91 -5.02 4.80 16.43
CA ALA A 91 -5.45 6.16 16.76
C ALA A 91 -5.76 6.32 18.26
N GLU A 92 -6.29 5.29 18.90
CA GLU A 92 -6.55 5.24 20.34
C GLU A 92 -5.24 5.29 21.16
N ILE A 93 -4.22 4.52 20.75
CA ILE A 93 -2.87 4.56 21.35
C ILE A 93 -2.25 5.96 21.20
N LEU A 94 -2.44 6.59 20.04
CA LEU A 94 -1.85 7.89 19.70
C LEU A 94 -2.76 9.10 20.02
N LYS A 95 -3.85 8.91 20.76
CA LYS A 95 -4.86 9.97 20.99
C LYS A 95 -4.30 11.21 21.71
N ASP A 96 -3.33 11.03 22.60
CA ASP A 96 -2.73 12.11 23.38
C ASP A 96 -1.57 12.83 22.64
N GLU A 97 -1.12 12.29 21.51
CA GLU A 97 -0.08 12.88 20.66
C GLU A 97 -0.61 14.12 19.91
N LYS A 98 -0.19 15.33 20.33
CA LYS A 98 -0.83 16.58 19.92
C LYS A 98 -0.83 16.86 18.42
N ASN A 99 0.25 16.49 17.72
CA ASN A 99 0.51 16.89 16.34
C ASN A 99 0.28 15.78 15.31
N ILE A 100 -0.41 14.69 15.66
CA ILE A 100 -0.73 13.60 14.74
C ILE A 100 -2.20 13.72 14.31
N VAL A 101 -2.43 13.68 13.00
CA VAL A 101 -3.77 13.63 12.39
C VAL A 101 -3.83 12.45 11.42
N PHE A 102 -4.88 11.64 11.55
CA PHE A 102 -5.18 10.57 10.62
C PHE A 102 -6.11 11.07 9.54
N GLN A 103 -5.69 11.02 8.28
CA GLN A 103 -6.52 11.38 7.12
C GLN A 103 -6.98 10.12 6.41
N MET A 104 -8.28 9.87 6.45
CA MET A 104 -8.92 8.73 5.80
C MET A 104 -9.68 9.21 4.57
N ILE A 105 -9.08 9.03 3.40
CA ILE A 105 -9.56 9.59 2.12
C ILE A 105 -10.16 8.47 1.29
N GLY A 106 -11.43 8.61 0.88
CA GLY A 106 -12.03 7.64 -0.02
C GLY A 106 -13.45 7.22 0.34
N PHE A 107 -13.79 6.04 -0.12
CA PHE A 107 -15.13 5.43 0.01
C PHE A 107 -15.00 3.91 0.22
N GLY A 108 -16.09 3.24 0.50
CA GLY A 108 -16.14 1.78 0.59
C GLY A 108 -17.15 1.28 1.60
N SER A 109 -17.39 -0.03 1.58
CA SER A 109 -18.42 -0.69 2.39
C SER A 109 -18.17 -0.62 3.90
N GLN A 110 -16.95 -0.31 4.34
CA GLN A 110 -16.62 -0.21 5.76
C GLN A 110 -16.51 1.25 6.24
N LYS A 111 -16.68 2.24 5.35
CA LYS A 111 -16.49 3.65 5.71
C LYS A 111 -17.44 4.10 6.81
N ASP A 112 -18.73 3.87 6.68
CA ASP A 112 -19.74 4.31 7.66
C ASP A 112 -19.54 3.63 9.02
N LEU A 113 -19.16 2.34 9.02
CA LEU A 113 -18.83 1.60 10.24
C LEU A 113 -17.61 2.22 10.92
N PHE A 114 -16.61 2.61 10.14
CA PHE A 114 -15.39 3.23 10.64
C PHE A 114 -15.65 4.63 11.21
N GLU A 115 -16.40 5.48 10.49
CA GLU A 115 -16.77 6.82 10.96
C GLU A 115 -17.58 6.77 12.27
N ASN A 116 -18.57 5.90 12.36
CA ASN A 116 -19.37 5.73 13.57
C ASN A 116 -18.51 5.25 14.74
N ALA A 117 -17.69 4.23 14.54
CA ALA A 117 -16.82 3.70 15.60
C ALA A 117 -15.76 4.71 16.06
N ALA A 118 -15.22 5.55 15.17
CA ALA A 118 -14.30 6.63 15.52
C ALA A 118 -14.99 7.69 16.40
N LYS A 119 -16.22 8.09 16.02
CA LYS A 119 -17.03 9.05 16.76
C LYS A 119 -17.43 8.53 18.16
N GLU A 120 -17.88 7.28 18.25
CA GLU A 120 -18.25 6.64 19.52
C GLU A 120 -17.07 6.57 20.51
N ARG A 121 -15.84 6.45 20.00
CA ARG A 121 -14.60 6.43 20.80
C ARG A 121 -13.99 7.80 21.06
N GLY A 122 -14.58 8.89 20.54
CA GLY A 122 -14.04 10.23 20.68
C GLY A 122 -12.68 10.44 19.99
N LEU A 123 -12.45 9.77 18.86
CA LEU A 123 -11.19 9.86 18.10
C LEU A 123 -11.22 11.01 17.09
N ASP A 124 -11.34 12.24 17.58
CA ASP A 124 -11.52 13.45 16.77
C ASP A 124 -10.35 13.78 15.82
N LYS A 125 -9.19 13.14 16.02
CA LYS A 125 -8.03 13.27 15.13
C LYS A 125 -8.09 12.39 13.88
N ILE A 126 -9.12 11.56 13.74
CA ILE A 126 -9.41 10.84 12.49
C ILE A 126 -10.32 11.72 11.65
N VAL A 127 -9.78 12.25 10.56
CA VAL A 127 -10.49 13.11 9.61
C VAL A 127 -10.84 12.32 8.37
N PHE A 128 -12.12 12.25 8.04
CA PHE A 128 -12.62 11.59 6.84
C PHE A 128 -12.80 12.58 5.70
N LEU A 129 -12.21 12.28 4.57
CA LEU A 129 -12.26 13.13 3.38
C LEU A 129 -12.84 12.34 2.19
N PRO A 130 -13.49 13.03 1.25
CA PRO A 130 -13.99 12.38 0.04
C PRO A 130 -12.84 11.90 -0.85
N LEU A 131 -13.15 10.95 -1.75
CA LEU A 131 -12.22 10.58 -2.80
C LEU A 131 -11.98 11.77 -3.72
N GLU A 132 -10.72 12.04 -4.00
CA GLU A 132 -10.32 13.07 -4.96
C GLU A 132 -10.29 12.51 -6.40
N PRO A 133 -10.44 13.36 -7.42
CA PRO A 133 -10.26 12.99 -8.80
C PRO A 133 -8.88 12.38 -9.10
N GLN A 134 -8.79 11.59 -10.16
CA GLN A 134 -7.58 10.83 -10.48
C GLN A 134 -6.35 11.73 -10.70
N GLU A 135 -6.52 12.90 -11.28
CA GLU A 135 -5.47 13.91 -11.49
C GLU A 135 -4.90 14.46 -10.18
N MET A 136 -5.66 14.35 -9.09
CA MET A 136 -5.22 14.76 -7.75
C MET A 136 -4.39 13.70 -7.01
N VAL A 137 -4.27 12.49 -7.54
CA VAL A 137 -3.54 11.38 -6.88
C VAL A 137 -2.12 11.75 -6.45
N PRO A 138 -1.28 12.38 -7.30
CA PRO A 138 0.06 12.82 -6.86
C PRO A 138 0.01 13.85 -5.75
N HIS A 139 -0.95 14.76 -5.77
CA HIS A 139 -1.14 15.79 -4.74
C HIS A 139 -1.59 15.17 -3.41
N VAL A 140 -2.55 14.23 -3.44
CA VAL A 140 -3.03 13.51 -2.26
C VAL A 140 -1.89 12.77 -1.59
N TYR A 141 -1.18 11.92 -2.34
CA TYR A 141 -0.13 11.10 -1.76
C TYR A 141 1.11 11.90 -1.33
N SER A 142 1.43 13.00 -2.03
CA SER A 142 2.55 13.86 -1.64
C SER A 142 2.27 14.74 -0.42
N ALA A 143 1.01 14.83 0.04
CA ALA A 143 0.62 15.74 1.13
C ALA A 143 0.84 15.16 2.53
N CYS A 144 1.10 13.87 2.68
CA CYS A 144 1.20 13.23 3.99
C CYS A 144 2.65 13.11 4.49
N SER A 145 2.78 12.89 5.79
CA SER A 145 4.06 12.58 6.43
C SER A 145 4.43 11.10 6.29
N VAL A 146 3.44 10.21 6.46
CA VAL A 146 3.52 8.76 6.22
C VAL A 146 2.19 8.25 5.67
N CYS A 147 2.26 7.20 4.87
CA CYS A 147 1.08 6.50 4.37
C CYS A 147 0.84 5.22 5.16
N LEU A 148 -0.39 5.02 5.60
CA LEU A 148 -0.81 3.83 6.31
C LEU A 148 -1.51 2.85 5.35
N ILE A 149 -1.10 1.59 5.36
CA ILE A 149 -1.75 0.49 4.64
C ILE A 149 -2.15 -0.59 5.65
N PRO A 150 -3.31 -0.49 6.29
CA PRO A 150 -3.75 -1.44 7.30
C PRO A 150 -4.42 -2.64 6.62
N LEU A 151 -3.70 -3.74 6.47
CA LEU A 151 -4.22 -4.96 5.87
C LEU A 151 -4.75 -5.91 6.96
N PRO A 152 -5.92 -6.52 6.77
CA PRO A 152 -6.37 -7.62 7.62
C PRO A 152 -5.56 -8.89 7.34
N LYS A 153 -5.56 -9.80 8.30
CA LYS A 153 -4.89 -11.09 8.21
C LYS A 153 -5.39 -11.92 7.02
N GLY A 154 -4.47 -12.58 6.31
CA GLY A 154 -4.76 -13.49 5.21
C GLY A 154 -5.01 -12.79 3.86
N VAL A 155 -4.81 -11.48 3.77
CA VAL A 155 -4.95 -10.74 2.49
C VAL A 155 -3.77 -10.98 1.58
N ILE A 156 -2.54 -10.95 2.12
CA ILE A 156 -1.32 -11.18 1.33
C ILE A 156 -1.32 -12.59 0.73
N GLY A 157 -0.91 -12.67 -0.52
CA GLY A 157 -0.99 -13.90 -1.32
C GLY A 157 -2.32 -14.08 -2.08
N ASN A 158 -3.36 -13.32 -1.73
CA ASN A 158 -4.59 -13.21 -2.53
C ASN A 158 -4.71 -11.83 -3.18
N SER A 159 -4.10 -10.83 -2.59
CA SER A 159 -4.07 -9.44 -3.07
C SER A 159 -2.80 -8.77 -2.56
N VAL A 160 -2.29 -7.81 -3.31
CA VAL A 160 -1.19 -6.92 -2.92
C VAL A 160 -1.69 -5.49 -3.01
N PRO A 161 -1.31 -4.60 -2.09
CA PRO A 161 -1.72 -3.21 -2.16
C PRO A 161 -1.14 -2.50 -3.39
N SER A 162 -1.90 -2.39 -4.47
CA SER A 162 -1.49 -1.71 -5.72
C SER A 162 -1.06 -0.26 -5.49
N LYS A 163 -1.56 0.39 -4.43
CA LYS A 163 -1.19 1.75 -4.04
C LYS A 163 0.26 1.89 -3.56
N ALA A 164 0.93 0.79 -3.16
CA ALA A 164 2.30 0.87 -2.64
C ALA A 164 3.26 1.50 -3.67
N GLY A 165 3.17 1.11 -4.94
CA GLY A 165 3.96 1.70 -6.02
C GLY A 165 3.70 3.20 -6.21
N LEU A 166 2.43 3.63 -6.15
CA LEU A 166 2.03 5.04 -6.22
C LEU A 166 2.63 5.88 -5.07
N LEU A 167 2.58 5.35 -3.84
CA LEU A 167 3.13 6.01 -2.65
C LEU A 167 4.64 6.15 -2.75
N MET A 168 5.32 5.11 -3.20
CA MET A 168 6.77 5.11 -3.45
C MET A 168 7.15 6.13 -4.54
N ALA A 169 6.38 6.24 -5.62
CA ALA A 169 6.57 7.24 -6.67
C ALA A 169 6.44 8.68 -6.15
N CYS A 170 5.53 8.90 -5.19
CA CYS A 170 5.32 10.18 -4.52
C CYS A 170 6.31 10.43 -3.36
N HIS A 171 7.39 9.63 -3.25
CA HIS A 171 8.43 9.79 -2.23
C HIS A 171 7.87 9.70 -0.81
N ARG A 172 6.94 8.76 -0.56
CA ARG A 172 6.30 8.58 0.77
C ARG A 172 6.73 7.28 1.42
N VAL A 173 6.93 7.38 2.73
CA VAL A 173 7.19 6.22 3.59
C VAL A 173 5.87 5.53 3.89
N ILE A 174 5.88 4.21 3.85
CA ILE A 174 4.73 3.37 4.13
C ILE A 174 4.87 2.76 5.52
N VAL A 175 3.79 2.83 6.32
CA VAL A 175 3.60 2.01 7.51
C VAL A 175 2.46 1.04 7.19
N THR A 176 2.68 -0.25 7.38
CA THR A 176 1.70 -1.27 6.98
C THR A 176 1.56 -2.34 8.04
N SER A 177 0.36 -2.90 8.18
CA SER A 177 0.19 -4.23 8.76
C SER A 177 0.20 -5.26 7.63
N ALA A 178 0.86 -6.40 7.83
CA ALA A 178 0.92 -7.48 6.85
C ALA A 178 1.08 -8.83 7.55
N ASP A 179 0.73 -9.90 6.84
CA ASP A 179 0.92 -11.26 7.34
C ASP A 179 2.40 -11.51 7.62
N GLU A 180 2.71 -11.94 8.83
CA GLU A 180 4.07 -12.23 9.27
C GLU A 180 4.71 -13.30 8.39
N GLY A 181 5.98 -13.09 8.03
CA GLY A 181 6.73 -14.00 7.18
C GLY A 181 6.39 -13.95 5.70
N SER A 182 5.39 -13.14 5.27
CA SER A 182 5.12 -12.90 3.86
C SER A 182 6.31 -12.19 3.18
N GLU A 183 6.46 -12.40 1.86
CA GLU A 183 7.48 -11.68 1.10
C GLU A 183 7.19 -10.17 1.05
N TYR A 184 5.92 -9.78 1.10
CA TYR A 184 5.52 -8.39 1.25
C TYR A 184 6.04 -7.78 2.56
N ASN A 185 5.93 -8.50 3.69
CA ASN A 185 6.47 -8.03 4.99
C ASN A 185 8.00 -7.93 4.94
N LYS A 186 8.69 -8.99 4.50
CA LYS A 186 10.16 -9.05 4.37
C LYS A 186 10.73 -7.98 3.44
N MET A 187 9.98 -7.57 2.41
CA MET A 187 10.39 -6.52 1.48
C MET A 187 10.66 -5.19 2.21
N PHE A 188 9.84 -4.82 3.18
CA PHE A 188 10.02 -3.58 3.95
C PHE A 188 11.33 -3.56 4.72
N GLU A 189 11.69 -4.67 5.35
CA GLU A 189 12.95 -4.82 6.09
C GLU A 189 14.14 -4.82 5.13
N ARG A 190 14.09 -5.65 4.10
CA ARG A 190 15.18 -5.83 3.13
C ARG A 190 15.50 -4.54 2.38
N GLU A 191 14.47 -3.84 1.91
CA GLU A 191 14.62 -2.62 1.09
C GLU A 191 14.65 -1.33 1.92
N GLN A 192 14.35 -1.40 3.22
CA GLN A 192 14.27 -0.25 4.14
C GLN A 192 13.38 0.88 3.58
N ILE A 193 12.17 0.53 3.15
CA ILE A 193 11.22 1.41 2.47
C ILE A 193 10.08 1.90 3.36
N GLY A 194 10.07 1.48 4.61
CA GLY A 194 9.03 1.80 5.58
C GLY A 194 9.05 0.84 6.76
N ILE A 195 7.91 0.73 7.43
CA ILE A 195 7.73 -0.14 8.60
C ILE A 195 6.56 -1.10 8.33
N ALA A 196 6.81 -2.39 8.43
CA ALA A 196 5.77 -3.42 8.39
C ALA A 196 5.69 -4.12 9.75
N CYS A 197 4.47 -4.22 10.28
CA CYS A 197 4.17 -4.92 11.53
C CYS A 197 3.20 -6.07 11.25
N SER A 198 3.00 -6.95 12.22
CA SER A 198 1.97 -7.99 12.14
C SER A 198 0.55 -7.39 12.08
N THR A 199 -0.39 -8.13 11.52
CA THR A 199 -1.80 -7.71 11.38
C THR A 199 -2.55 -7.61 12.71
N ASP A 200 -1.94 -8.06 13.82
CA ASP A 200 -2.48 -8.00 15.17
C ASP A 200 -1.61 -7.15 16.13
N ASP A 201 -0.71 -6.32 15.58
CA ASP A 201 0.25 -5.49 16.34
C ASP A 201 -0.02 -3.98 16.15
N PRO A 202 -1.09 -3.41 16.74
CA PRO A 202 -1.35 -1.97 16.69
C PRO A 202 -0.30 -1.15 17.45
N GLU A 203 0.33 -1.69 18.48
CA GLU A 203 1.41 -1.06 19.25
C GLU A 203 2.66 -0.88 18.37
N GLY A 204 3.03 -1.89 17.59
CA GLY A 204 4.12 -1.79 16.61
C GLY A 204 3.86 -0.76 15.52
N ILE A 205 2.63 -0.70 14.99
CA ILE A 205 2.23 0.33 14.03
C ILE A 205 2.32 1.73 14.66
N ALA A 206 1.79 1.92 15.87
CA ALA A 206 1.84 3.20 16.58
C ALA A 206 3.30 3.61 16.88
N GLY A 207 4.12 2.69 17.39
CA GLY A 207 5.55 2.91 17.62
C GLY A 207 6.31 3.26 16.34
N GLY A 208 5.97 2.61 15.22
CA GLY A 208 6.52 2.92 13.91
C GLY A 208 6.18 4.34 13.43
N ILE A 209 4.94 4.78 13.62
CA ILE A 209 4.50 6.15 13.32
C ILE A 209 5.30 7.16 14.17
N LEU A 210 5.42 6.94 15.48
CA LEU A 210 6.19 7.78 16.39
C LEU A 210 7.67 7.83 16.00
N LYS A 211 8.27 6.67 15.72
CA LYS A 211 9.66 6.58 15.27
C LYS A 211 9.93 7.41 14.04
N LEU A 212 9.02 7.39 13.06
CA LEU A 212 9.15 8.17 11.81
C LEU A 212 8.84 9.66 12.03
N ARG A 213 7.96 10.01 12.96
CA ARG A 213 7.71 11.40 13.36
C ARG A 213 8.94 12.03 14.00
N ASP A 214 9.53 11.32 14.95
CA ASP A 214 10.61 11.84 15.80
C ASP A 214 11.99 11.76 15.13
N ASN A 215 12.10 11.02 14.00
CA ASN A 215 13.34 10.88 13.23
C ASN A 215 13.16 11.28 11.76
N PRO A 216 13.16 12.59 11.44
CA PRO A 216 12.99 13.08 10.07
C PRO A 216 14.04 12.53 9.09
N ASP A 217 15.28 12.35 9.54
CA ASP A 217 16.37 11.80 8.72
C ASP A 217 16.10 10.33 8.34
N LEU A 218 15.66 9.51 9.29
CA LEU A 218 15.25 8.13 9.01
C LEU A 218 14.08 8.09 8.03
N ARG A 219 13.08 8.97 8.25
CA ARG A 219 11.93 9.07 7.34
C ARG A 219 12.38 9.44 5.93
N LYS A 220 13.33 10.37 5.79
CA LYS A 220 13.91 10.74 4.50
C LYS A 220 14.62 9.56 3.85
N VAL A 221 15.48 8.84 4.58
CA VAL A 221 16.19 7.65 4.06
C VAL A 221 15.20 6.60 3.55
N TYR A 222 14.14 6.33 4.30
CA TYR A 222 13.11 5.36 3.88
C TYR A 222 12.34 5.84 2.65
N ALA A 223 12.05 7.15 2.56
CA ALA A 223 11.39 7.72 1.39
C ALA A 223 12.27 7.64 0.13
N ASP A 224 13.56 7.96 0.25
CA ASP A 224 14.55 7.85 -0.84
C ASP A 224 14.66 6.39 -1.33
N ASN A 225 14.73 5.44 -0.41
CA ASN A 225 14.77 4.01 -0.71
C ASN A 225 13.46 3.56 -1.39
N ALA A 226 12.31 3.97 -0.85
CA ALA A 226 11.00 3.65 -1.41
C ALA A 226 10.88 4.16 -2.87
N GLN A 227 11.28 5.40 -3.13
CA GLN A 227 11.25 5.96 -4.48
C GLN A 227 12.17 5.21 -5.44
N ARG A 228 13.40 4.88 -5.00
CA ARG A 228 14.35 4.09 -5.79
C ARG A 228 13.79 2.71 -6.12
N TYR A 229 13.28 2.00 -5.11
CA TYR A 229 12.68 0.68 -5.29
C TYR A 229 11.43 0.74 -6.17
N GLY A 230 10.53 1.71 -5.93
CA GLY A 230 9.34 1.91 -6.74
C GLY A 230 9.64 2.15 -8.21
N LYS A 231 10.66 2.94 -8.52
CA LYS A 231 11.12 3.17 -9.91
C LYS A 231 11.68 1.91 -10.57
N ALA A 232 12.36 1.07 -9.82
CA ALA A 232 12.95 -0.16 -10.34
C ALA A 232 11.91 -1.29 -10.55
N VAL A 233 10.81 -1.30 -9.80
CA VAL A 233 9.89 -2.44 -9.74
C VAL A 233 8.48 -2.11 -10.23
N TYR A 234 7.95 -0.92 -9.92
CA TYR A 234 6.52 -0.63 -10.07
C TYR A 234 6.20 0.39 -11.18
N THR A 235 7.13 0.69 -12.10
CA THR A 235 6.84 1.57 -13.22
C THR A 235 6.13 0.83 -14.36
N ARG A 236 5.27 1.54 -15.08
CA ARG A 236 4.64 1.00 -16.29
C ARG A 236 5.68 0.55 -17.30
N THR A 237 6.71 1.36 -17.52
CA THR A 237 7.80 1.05 -18.47
C THR A 237 8.48 -0.28 -18.16
N VAL A 238 8.82 -0.55 -16.89
CA VAL A 238 9.45 -1.81 -16.48
C VAL A 238 8.49 -3.00 -16.69
N ASN A 239 7.27 -2.88 -16.21
CA ASN A 239 6.35 -4.03 -16.16
C ASN A 239 5.75 -4.37 -17.53
N THR A 240 5.49 -3.39 -18.41
CA THR A 240 5.12 -3.67 -19.80
C THR A 240 6.25 -4.39 -20.54
N GLY A 241 7.52 -4.03 -20.31
CA GLY A 241 8.66 -4.76 -20.86
C GLY A 241 8.79 -6.20 -20.36
N LEU A 242 8.36 -6.49 -19.11
CA LEU A 242 8.28 -7.87 -18.61
C LEU A 242 7.16 -8.66 -19.31
N TYR A 243 6.00 -8.05 -19.57
CA TYR A 243 4.93 -8.67 -20.34
C TYR A 243 5.35 -8.95 -21.79
N GLU A 244 6.03 -8.01 -22.45
CA GLU A 244 6.55 -8.23 -23.82
C GLU A 244 7.49 -9.46 -23.87
N LYS A 245 8.41 -9.59 -22.92
CA LYS A 245 9.29 -10.75 -22.80
C LYS A 245 8.51 -12.04 -22.56
N LEU A 246 7.51 -11.99 -21.69
CA LEU A 246 6.67 -13.16 -21.40
C LEU A 246 5.88 -13.61 -22.64
N TYR A 247 5.25 -12.68 -23.36
CA TYR A 247 4.53 -12.99 -24.59
C TYR A 247 5.44 -13.57 -25.66
N HIS A 248 6.65 -13.01 -25.84
CA HIS A 248 7.62 -13.57 -26.76
C HIS A 248 8.01 -15.00 -26.36
N TYR A 249 8.31 -15.23 -25.09
CA TYR A 249 8.63 -16.58 -24.57
C TYR A 249 7.51 -17.58 -24.86
N VAL A 250 6.26 -17.24 -24.52
CA VAL A 250 5.11 -18.14 -24.74
C VAL A 250 4.87 -18.39 -26.23
N SER A 251 5.06 -17.38 -27.09
CA SER A 251 4.89 -17.55 -28.55
C SER A 251 5.91 -18.48 -29.19
N THR A 252 7.06 -18.71 -28.53
CA THR A 252 8.07 -19.66 -29.01
C THR A 252 7.82 -21.11 -28.55
N MET A 253 6.82 -21.32 -27.69
CA MET A 253 6.44 -22.66 -27.23
C MET A 253 5.50 -23.40 -28.21
N HIS A 254 4.95 -22.66 -29.18
CA HIS A 254 4.02 -23.14 -30.21
C HIS A 254 4.63 -22.97 -31.61
#